data_c1cc68f36974c254be86cc8d13498355
#
_entry.id   c1cc68f36974c254be86cc8d13498355
#
_cell.length_a   1.000
_cell.length_b   1.000
_cell.length_c   1.000
_cell.angle_alpha   90.00
_cell.angle_beta   90.00
_cell.angle_gamma   90.00
#
_symmetry.space_group_name_H-M   'P 1'
#
loop_
_entity.id
_entity.type
_entity.pdbx_description
1 polymer ?
#
loop_
_entity_poly.entity_id
_entity_poly.type
_entity_poly.pdbx_seq_one_letter_code
_entity_poly.pdbx_strand_id
1 'polypeptide(L)'
;MNLKEFERQVLAGEITDFEPYFIPQYNNRQLDEYDRMDLRYILAKNGIETDRVAIMDGYNTIVDIINEGLLPERYEEWKHHPRAGVRQALADNGYFWDYFINDEDPYIHQSIIETDLRLGLQRLDNDEDRDVIRRVLEKQSNDELDLDILKAYLEAAKEYGDTNIAYVYPNLKLKYDALTTMPTTIEKTMTPAQLYASNNPLWARDYTAEQIRWILTRLRNKPKTEESFNEALEASQVRTVHTDKYGRTYIN
;
A
#
# COMPACT_ATOMS: atom_id res chain seq x y z
N MET A 1 14.64 7.19 38.83
CA MET A 1 13.90 8.45 38.62
C MET A 1 12.68 8.14 37.79
N ASN A 2 11.52 8.79 38.01
CA ASN A 2 10.35 8.59 37.18
C ASN A 2 10.55 9.35 35.87
N LEU A 3 10.42 8.66 34.71
CA LEU A 3 10.65 9.23 33.39
C LEU A 3 9.77 10.46 33.09
N LYS A 4 8.49 10.41 33.50
CA LYS A 4 7.57 11.56 33.34
C LYS A 4 7.99 12.78 34.13
N GLU A 5 8.48 12.56 35.33
CA GLU A 5 8.98 13.65 36.18
C GLU A 5 10.28 14.23 35.63
N PHE A 6 11.17 13.39 35.11
CA PHE A 6 12.37 13.84 34.42
C PHE A 6 12.03 14.71 33.22
N GLU A 7 11.13 14.23 32.35
CA GLU A 7 10.68 14.98 31.18
C GLU A 7 10.09 16.35 31.58
N ARG A 8 9.24 16.37 32.60
CA ARG A 8 8.68 17.63 33.13
C ARG A 8 9.78 18.61 33.59
N GLN A 9 10.77 18.11 34.33
CA GLN A 9 11.86 18.93 34.85
C GLN A 9 12.76 19.47 33.75
N VAL A 10 13.03 18.66 32.72
CA VAL A 10 13.79 19.08 31.54
C VAL A 10 13.03 20.19 30.79
N LEU A 11 11.76 19.98 30.50
CA LEU A 11 10.93 20.98 29.78
C LEU A 11 10.71 22.26 30.59
N ALA A 12 10.71 22.17 31.92
CA ALA A 12 10.63 23.34 32.78
C ALA A 12 11.98 24.08 32.95
N GLY A 13 13.08 23.55 32.37
CA GLY A 13 14.42 24.11 32.54
C GLY A 13 15.00 23.92 33.95
N GLU A 14 14.42 23.03 34.75
CA GLU A 14 14.94 22.68 36.09
C GLU A 14 16.20 21.80 35.98
N ILE A 15 16.32 21.03 34.92
CA ILE A 15 17.52 20.25 34.56
C ILE A 15 18.10 20.86 33.31
N THR A 16 19.33 21.37 33.40
CA THR A 16 20.05 22.00 32.27
C THR A 16 21.42 21.38 32.03
N ASP A 17 21.92 20.59 32.98
CA ASP A 17 23.15 19.81 32.81
C ASP A 17 22.80 18.37 32.42
N PHE A 18 23.09 17.98 31.21
CA PHE A 18 22.79 16.66 30.66
C PHE A 18 24.00 15.70 30.67
N GLU A 19 25.22 16.20 31.00
CA GLU A 19 26.43 15.39 31.02
C GLU A 19 26.35 14.12 31.89
N PRO A 20 25.65 14.13 33.03
CA PRO A 20 25.50 12.92 33.85
C PRO A 20 24.81 11.74 33.12
N TYR A 21 24.03 11.99 32.07
CA TYR A 21 23.33 10.96 31.31
C TYR A 21 24.19 10.42 30.17
N PHE A 22 25.21 11.16 29.73
CA PHE A 22 26.11 10.77 28.65
C PHE A 22 27.42 10.18 29.15
N ILE A 23 27.91 10.63 30.28
CA ILE A 23 29.22 10.22 30.81
C ILE A 23 29.05 9.44 32.11
N PRO A 24 29.23 8.09 32.11
CA PRO A 24 28.97 7.23 33.26
C PRO A 24 29.71 7.63 34.56
N GLN A 25 30.88 8.22 34.40
CA GLN A 25 31.73 8.64 35.56
C GLN A 25 31.16 9.84 36.32
N TYR A 26 30.27 10.62 35.75
CA TYR A 26 29.58 11.71 36.44
C TYR A 26 28.38 11.19 37.26
N ASN A 27 27.99 9.94 37.06
CA ASN A 27 26.83 9.40 37.72
C ASN A 27 27.25 8.63 38.97
N ASN A 28 26.91 9.11 40.15
CA ASN A 28 27.17 8.55 41.44
C ASN A 28 26.48 7.18 41.68
N ARG A 29 26.60 6.20 40.78
CA ARG A 29 26.10 4.82 40.84
C ARG A 29 24.58 4.64 40.98
N GLN A 30 23.78 5.66 40.72
CA GLN A 30 22.33 5.62 40.92
C GLN A 30 21.52 5.20 39.69
N LEU A 31 22.10 5.30 38.47
CA LEU A 31 21.43 4.93 37.23
C LEU A 31 22.25 3.85 36.52
N ASP A 32 21.61 2.78 36.10
CA ASP A 32 22.24 1.81 35.21
C ASP A 32 22.24 2.33 33.74
N GLU A 33 22.81 1.56 32.81
CA GLU A 33 22.90 1.99 31.42
C GLU A 33 21.52 2.06 30.74
N TYR A 34 20.62 1.17 31.09
CA TYR A 34 19.26 1.19 30.56
C TYR A 34 18.49 2.43 31.03
N ASP A 35 18.57 2.74 32.31
CA ASP A 35 18.00 3.98 32.85
C ASP A 35 18.52 5.21 32.12
N ARG A 36 19.84 5.25 31.83
CA ARG A 36 20.44 6.35 31.10
C ARG A 36 19.95 6.43 29.63
N MET A 37 19.81 5.30 28.95
CA MET A 37 19.26 5.24 27.60
C MET A 37 17.84 5.82 27.54
N ASP A 38 16.97 5.41 28.49
CA ASP A 38 15.61 5.93 28.58
C ASP A 38 15.60 7.45 28.80
N LEU A 39 16.48 7.97 29.66
CA LEU A 39 16.58 9.41 29.89
C LEU A 39 17.12 10.16 28.69
N ARG A 40 18.14 9.61 27.99
CA ARG A 40 18.65 10.18 26.73
C ARG A 40 17.58 10.18 25.63
N TYR A 41 16.76 9.12 25.55
CA TYR A 41 15.64 9.10 24.63
C TYR A 41 14.64 10.24 24.90
N ILE A 42 14.32 10.51 26.17
CA ILE A 42 13.46 11.65 26.54
C ILE A 42 14.08 12.98 26.11
N LEU A 43 15.39 13.17 26.25
CA LEU A 43 16.06 14.37 25.74
C LEU A 43 15.91 14.48 24.23
N ALA A 44 16.23 13.40 23.51
CA ALA A 44 16.23 13.36 22.05
C ALA A 44 14.86 13.64 21.45
N LYS A 45 13.79 13.02 21.97
CA LYS A 45 12.42 13.22 21.44
C LYS A 45 11.89 14.63 21.69
N ASN A 46 12.48 15.38 22.62
CA ASN A 46 12.17 16.79 22.87
C ASN A 46 13.14 17.74 22.17
N GLY A 47 13.93 17.25 21.21
CA GLY A 47 14.86 18.06 20.41
C GLY A 47 16.16 18.43 21.14
N ILE A 48 16.43 17.85 22.30
CA ILE A 48 17.59 18.14 23.13
C ILE A 48 18.66 17.08 22.89
N GLU A 49 19.85 17.49 22.49
CA GLU A 49 20.99 16.58 22.26
C GLU A 49 20.73 15.41 21.31
N THR A 50 19.74 15.52 20.42
CA THR A 50 19.24 14.42 19.58
C THR A 50 20.35 13.72 18.80
N ASP A 51 21.27 14.49 18.19
CA ASP A 51 22.37 13.90 17.40
C ASP A 51 23.38 13.19 18.29
N ARG A 52 23.66 13.74 19.48
CA ARG A 52 24.56 13.12 20.44
C ARG A 52 23.98 11.79 20.96
N VAL A 53 22.68 11.74 21.22
CA VAL A 53 21.98 10.51 21.60
C VAL A 53 22.02 9.49 20.45
N ALA A 54 21.77 9.90 19.23
CA ALA A 54 21.81 9.03 18.06
C ALA A 54 23.21 8.44 17.80
N ILE A 55 24.26 9.22 18.06
CA ILE A 55 25.65 8.74 17.96
C ILE A 55 25.94 7.70 19.05
N MET A 56 25.43 7.90 20.25
CA MET A 56 25.74 7.09 21.43
C MET A 56 24.88 5.82 21.50
N ASP A 57 23.58 5.94 21.34
CA ASP A 57 22.60 4.87 21.51
C ASP A 57 22.19 4.21 20.19
N GLY A 58 22.63 4.78 19.10
CA GLY A 58 22.34 4.31 17.75
C GLY A 58 21.22 5.09 17.06
N TYR A 59 21.23 5.03 15.74
CA TYR A 59 20.30 5.77 14.90
C TYR A 59 18.85 5.30 15.01
N ASN A 60 18.58 4.16 15.69
CA ASN A 60 17.22 3.73 16.00
C ASN A 60 16.45 4.78 16.80
N THR A 61 17.12 5.58 17.62
CA THR A 61 16.50 6.71 18.31
C THR A 61 15.83 7.70 17.35
N ILE A 62 16.49 8.03 16.23
CA ILE A 62 15.91 8.91 15.21
C ILE A 62 14.74 8.21 14.50
N VAL A 63 14.89 6.91 14.19
CA VAL A 63 13.83 6.11 13.60
C VAL A 63 12.58 6.09 14.47
N ASP A 64 12.73 5.88 15.78
CA ASP A 64 11.63 5.87 16.74
C ASP A 64 10.95 7.26 16.82
N ILE A 65 11.73 8.34 16.85
CA ILE A 65 11.23 9.72 16.84
C ILE A 65 10.40 9.99 15.58
N ILE A 66 10.87 9.55 14.41
CA ILE A 66 10.12 9.68 13.15
C ILE A 66 8.82 8.86 13.19
N ASN A 67 8.89 7.61 13.66
CA ASN A 67 7.73 6.72 13.76
C ASN A 67 6.68 7.22 14.76
N GLU A 68 7.11 7.95 15.78
CA GLU A 68 6.21 8.63 16.72
C GLU A 68 5.68 9.98 16.20
N GLY A 69 6.11 10.44 15.03
CA GLY A 69 5.71 11.72 14.44
C GLY A 69 6.27 12.93 15.16
N LEU A 70 7.39 12.78 15.87
CA LEU A 70 8.02 13.84 16.66
C LEU A 70 9.06 14.60 15.84
N LEU A 71 9.33 15.85 16.21
CA LEU A 71 10.33 16.75 15.61
C LEU A 71 10.21 16.88 14.07
N PRO A 72 9.01 17.13 13.52
CA PRO A 72 8.84 17.21 12.07
C PRO A 72 9.66 18.33 11.41
N GLU A 73 10.06 19.33 12.16
CA GLU A 73 10.95 20.40 11.70
C GLU A 73 12.36 19.91 11.34
N ARG A 74 12.76 18.73 11.82
CA ARG A 74 14.06 18.11 11.51
C ARG A 74 14.02 17.14 10.33
N TYR A 75 12.84 16.79 9.82
CA TYR A 75 12.71 15.78 8.76
C TYR A 75 13.41 16.18 7.48
N GLU A 76 13.44 17.47 7.15
CA GLU A 76 14.16 17.97 5.98
C GLU A 76 15.69 17.76 6.08
N GLU A 77 16.24 17.84 7.28
CA GLU A 77 17.64 17.51 7.56
C GLU A 77 17.87 16.01 7.46
N TRP A 78 17.00 15.21 8.09
CA TRP A 78 17.12 13.76 8.13
C TRP A 78 16.85 13.08 6.79
N LYS A 79 16.21 13.75 5.87
CA LYS A 79 16.07 13.31 4.48
C LYS A 79 17.40 12.96 3.82
N HIS A 80 18.46 13.64 4.20
CA HIS A 80 19.83 13.42 3.69
C HIS A 80 20.68 12.56 4.62
N HIS A 81 20.08 11.90 5.58
CA HIS A 81 20.83 11.16 6.58
C HIS A 81 21.62 9.99 5.94
N PRO A 82 22.90 9.77 6.30
CA PRO A 82 23.73 8.73 5.67
C PRO A 82 23.27 7.30 5.98
N ARG A 83 22.46 7.10 7.03
CA ARG A 83 21.88 5.79 7.35
C ARG A 83 20.56 5.60 6.62
N ALA A 84 20.50 4.57 5.77
CA ALA A 84 19.31 4.21 5.02
C ALA A 84 18.09 3.99 5.93
N GLY A 85 18.25 3.36 7.10
CA GLY A 85 17.14 3.14 8.04
C GLY A 85 16.44 4.42 8.52
N VAL A 86 17.15 5.55 8.62
CA VAL A 86 16.53 6.84 8.96
C VAL A 86 15.73 7.38 7.75
N ARG A 87 16.30 7.30 6.54
CA ARG A 87 15.61 7.69 5.31
C ARG A 87 14.40 6.81 5.05
N GLN A 88 14.53 5.49 5.30
CA GLN A 88 13.41 4.54 5.18
C GLN A 88 12.28 4.88 6.15
N ALA A 89 12.58 5.20 7.41
CA ALA A 89 11.54 5.59 8.37
C ALA A 89 10.75 6.81 7.89
N LEU A 90 11.39 7.79 7.26
CA LEU A 90 10.70 8.93 6.64
C LEU A 90 9.81 8.48 5.49
N ALA A 91 10.30 7.62 4.60
CA ALA A 91 9.55 7.10 3.46
C ALA A 91 8.35 6.27 3.92
N ASP A 92 8.52 5.37 4.88
CA ASP A 92 7.46 4.51 5.43
C ASP A 92 6.35 5.31 6.12
N ASN A 93 6.68 6.49 6.64
CA ASN A 93 5.73 7.44 7.21
C ASN A 93 5.14 8.43 6.17
N GLY A 94 5.40 8.25 4.88
CA GLY A 94 4.79 9.05 3.80
C GLY A 94 5.51 10.36 3.50
N TYR A 95 6.70 10.58 4.04
CA TYR A 95 7.46 11.80 3.81
C TYR A 95 8.42 11.68 2.63
N PHE A 96 8.47 12.71 1.78
CA PHE A 96 9.46 12.90 0.72
C PHE A 96 9.50 11.78 -0.33
N TRP A 97 8.39 11.14 -0.66
CA TRP A 97 8.36 10.05 -1.63
C TRP A 97 8.92 10.42 -3.00
N ASP A 98 8.61 11.63 -3.52
CA ASP A 98 9.16 12.13 -4.79
C ASP A 98 10.70 12.22 -4.78
N TYR A 99 11.29 12.42 -3.60
CA TYR A 99 12.74 12.42 -3.42
C TYR A 99 13.27 10.99 -3.28
N PHE A 100 12.66 10.19 -2.40
CA PHE A 100 13.13 8.85 -2.06
C PHE A 100 12.85 7.79 -3.12
N ILE A 101 11.98 8.04 -4.09
CA ILE A 101 11.79 7.12 -5.22
C ILE A 101 13.09 6.93 -6.03
N ASN A 102 14.05 7.84 -5.90
CA ASN A 102 15.37 7.77 -6.51
C ASN A 102 16.48 7.52 -5.48
N ASP A 103 16.16 7.01 -4.30
CA ASP A 103 17.15 6.69 -3.28
C ASP A 103 18.11 5.60 -3.77
N GLU A 104 19.36 5.68 -3.34
CA GLU A 104 20.39 4.68 -3.67
C GLU A 104 20.14 3.32 -3.02
N ASP A 105 19.38 3.30 -1.92
CA ASP A 105 19.02 2.08 -1.22
C ASP A 105 17.75 1.46 -1.82
N PRO A 106 17.83 0.24 -2.39
CA PRO A 106 16.70 -0.39 -3.07
C PRO A 106 15.51 -0.66 -2.16
N TYR A 107 15.71 -0.90 -0.87
CA TYR A 107 14.61 -1.14 0.05
C TYR A 107 13.70 0.08 0.22
N ILE A 108 14.27 1.29 0.14
CA ILE A 108 13.52 2.54 0.30
C ILE A 108 12.59 2.77 -0.89
N HIS A 109 13.14 2.77 -2.13
CA HIS A 109 12.31 3.03 -3.29
C HIS A 109 11.34 1.87 -3.58
N GLN A 110 11.71 0.62 -3.26
CA GLN A 110 10.81 -0.52 -3.39
C GLN A 110 9.62 -0.44 -2.42
N SER A 111 9.83 0.00 -1.17
CA SER A 111 8.74 0.25 -0.21
C SER A 111 7.76 1.31 -0.73
N ILE A 112 8.27 2.37 -1.34
CA ILE A 112 7.44 3.41 -1.96
C ILE A 112 6.64 2.83 -3.14
N ILE A 113 7.28 2.05 -4.02
CA ILE A 113 6.62 1.39 -5.15
C ILE A 113 5.49 0.46 -4.68
N GLU A 114 5.71 -0.29 -3.59
CA GLU A 114 4.68 -1.18 -3.02
C GLU A 114 3.47 -0.39 -2.50
N THR A 115 3.67 0.85 -2.08
CA THR A 115 2.63 1.72 -1.54
C THR A 115 1.95 2.56 -2.62
N ASP A 116 2.72 3.11 -3.56
CA ASP A 116 2.21 3.91 -4.69
C ASP A 116 2.88 3.49 -6.00
N LEU A 117 2.17 2.64 -6.73
CA LEU A 117 2.63 2.16 -8.05
C LEU A 117 2.81 3.27 -9.09
N ARG A 118 2.12 4.41 -8.97
CA ARG A 118 2.27 5.53 -9.92
C ARG A 118 3.66 6.15 -9.84
N LEU A 119 4.19 6.28 -8.63
CA LEU A 119 5.58 6.70 -8.44
C LEU A 119 6.56 5.67 -9.00
N GLY A 120 6.23 4.38 -8.87
CA GLY A 120 7.02 3.29 -9.44
C GLY A 120 7.18 3.33 -10.96
N LEU A 121 6.26 3.99 -11.70
CA LEU A 121 6.39 4.12 -13.16
C LEU A 121 7.65 4.85 -13.60
N GLN A 122 8.28 5.64 -12.73
CA GLN A 122 9.56 6.31 -13.00
C GLN A 122 10.75 5.33 -13.00
N ARG A 123 10.57 4.11 -12.51
CA ARG A 123 11.60 3.10 -12.28
C ARG A 123 11.44 1.87 -13.18
N LEU A 124 10.63 1.96 -14.23
CA LEU A 124 10.36 0.85 -15.13
C LEU A 124 11.58 0.40 -15.96
N ASP A 125 12.63 1.21 -16.03
CA ASP A 125 13.92 0.87 -16.64
C ASP A 125 14.77 -0.06 -15.76
N ASN A 126 14.50 -0.14 -14.46
CA ASN A 126 15.19 -1.01 -13.52
C ASN A 126 14.49 -2.37 -13.39
N ASP A 127 15.22 -3.47 -13.57
CA ASP A 127 14.66 -4.83 -13.56
C ASP A 127 14.08 -5.23 -12.20
N GLU A 128 14.77 -4.88 -11.11
CA GLU A 128 14.33 -5.22 -9.76
C GLU A 128 13.06 -4.47 -9.38
N ASP A 129 12.98 -3.18 -9.74
CA ASP A 129 11.81 -2.34 -9.47
C ASP A 129 10.62 -2.78 -10.32
N ARG A 130 10.84 -3.16 -11.59
CA ARG A 130 9.79 -3.77 -12.42
C ARG A 130 9.24 -5.06 -11.79
N ASP A 131 10.09 -5.88 -11.15
CA ASP A 131 9.64 -7.08 -10.47
C ASP A 131 8.77 -6.76 -9.24
N VAL A 132 9.09 -5.68 -8.50
CA VAL A 132 8.23 -5.19 -7.41
C VAL A 132 6.87 -4.77 -7.94
N ILE A 133 6.83 -3.94 -8.99
CA ILE A 133 5.59 -3.49 -9.62
C ILE A 133 4.75 -4.68 -10.10
N ARG A 134 5.38 -5.66 -10.76
CA ARG A 134 4.73 -6.90 -11.19
C ARG A 134 4.06 -7.62 -10.03
N ARG A 135 4.79 -7.84 -8.93
CA ARG A 135 4.27 -8.56 -7.75
C ARG A 135 3.05 -7.85 -7.13
N VAL A 136 3.04 -6.54 -7.12
CA VAL A 136 1.90 -5.76 -6.62
C VAL A 136 0.71 -5.88 -7.57
N LEU A 137 0.91 -5.67 -8.88
CA LEU A 137 -0.15 -5.81 -9.89
C LEU A 137 -0.77 -7.21 -9.93
N GLU A 138 0.03 -8.25 -9.71
CA GLU A 138 -0.47 -9.63 -9.64
C GLU A 138 -1.37 -9.89 -8.43
N LYS A 139 -1.10 -9.22 -7.31
CA LYS A 139 -1.88 -9.35 -6.08
C LYS A 139 -3.18 -8.56 -6.08
N GLN A 140 -3.22 -7.44 -6.82
CA GLN A 140 -4.43 -6.61 -6.88
C GLN A 140 -5.61 -7.35 -7.51
N SER A 141 -6.81 -7.12 -7.02
CA SER A 141 -8.04 -7.57 -7.69
C SER A 141 -8.30 -6.74 -8.96
N ASN A 142 -9.15 -7.24 -9.85
CA ASN A 142 -9.46 -6.50 -11.08
C ASN A 142 -10.14 -5.14 -10.81
N ASP A 143 -10.85 -5.03 -9.69
CA ASP A 143 -11.57 -3.79 -9.31
C ASP A 143 -10.61 -2.73 -8.73
N GLU A 144 -9.48 -3.16 -8.20
CA GLU A 144 -8.43 -2.29 -7.62
C GLU A 144 -7.34 -1.93 -8.65
N LEU A 145 -7.32 -2.64 -9.78
CA LEU A 145 -6.25 -2.55 -10.75
C LEU A 145 -6.37 -1.25 -11.58
N ASP A 146 -5.34 -0.41 -11.53
CA ASP A 146 -5.23 0.75 -12.41
C ASP A 146 -4.76 0.30 -13.81
N LEU A 147 -5.66 0.44 -14.79
CA LEU A 147 -5.41 0.02 -16.16
C LEU A 147 -4.24 0.77 -16.82
N ASP A 148 -4.05 2.04 -16.48
CA ASP A 148 -2.97 2.85 -17.06
C ASP A 148 -1.61 2.39 -16.53
N ILE A 149 -1.54 2.06 -15.24
CA ILE A 149 -0.33 1.48 -14.63
C ILE A 149 -0.03 0.11 -15.25
N LEU A 150 -1.04 -0.76 -15.35
CA LEU A 150 -0.86 -2.08 -15.95
C LEU A 150 -0.39 -1.98 -17.40
N LYS A 151 -0.96 -1.05 -18.17
CA LYS A 151 -0.56 -0.80 -19.57
C LYS A 151 0.89 -0.33 -19.64
N ALA A 152 1.26 0.68 -18.87
CA ALA A 152 2.62 1.20 -18.83
C ALA A 152 3.64 0.11 -18.44
N TYR A 153 3.31 -0.72 -17.44
CA TYR A 153 4.13 -1.86 -17.06
C TYR A 153 4.32 -2.86 -18.21
N LEU A 154 3.25 -3.26 -18.90
CA LEU A 154 3.33 -4.23 -19.99
C LEU A 154 4.10 -3.69 -21.20
N GLU A 155 4.00 -2.40 -21.49
CA GLU A 155 4.76 -1.72 -22.55
C GLU A 155 6.26 -1.70 -22.20
N ALA A 156 6.62 -1.32 -20.97
CA ALA A 156 8.01 -1.32 -20.50
C ALA A 156 8.60 -2.75 -20.47
N ALA A 157 7.88 -3.72 -19.93
CA ALA A 157 8.34 -5.11 -19.90
C ALA A 157 8.67 -5.63 -21.32
N LYS A 158 7.87 -5.25 -22.31
CA LYS A 158 8.12 -5.58 -23.72
C LYS A 158 9.34 -4.87 -24.28
N GLU A 159 9.54 -3.60 -23.94
CA GLU A 159 10.68 -2.80 -24.38
C GLU A 159 12.00 -3.32 -23.83
N TYR A 160 12.01 -3.71 -22.56
CA TYR A 160 13.21 -4.16 -21.84
C TYR A 160 13.50 -5.67 -21.98
N GLY A 161 12.83 -6.38 -22.89
CA GLY A 161 13.26 -7.69 -23.32
C GLY A 161 12.32 -8.86 -23.05
N ASP A 162 11.19 -8.62 -22.39
CA ASP A 162 10.16 -9.65 -22.18
C ASP A 162 9.31 -9.81 -23.45
N THR A 163 9.90 -10.39 -24.49
CA THR A 163 9.31 -10.52 -25.82
C THR A 163 8.03 -11.35 -25.87
N ASN A 164 7.77 -12.13 -24.82
CA ASN A 164 6.57 -12.96 -24.75
C ASN A 164 5.79 -12.77 -23.45
N ILE A 165 5.21 -11.58 -23.29
CA ILE A 165 4.42 -11.19 -22.11
C ILE A 165 3.32 -12.21 -21.78
N ALA A 166 2.68 -12.79 -22.78
CA ALA A 166 1.63 -13.80 -22.59
C ALA A 166 2.16 -15.08 -21.90
N TYR A 167 3.44 -15.40 -22.10
CA TYR A 167 4.07 -16.56 -21.49
C TYR A 167 4.70 -16.22 -20.14
N VAL A 168 5.40 -15.08 -20.04
CA VAL A 168 6.13 -14.67 -18.83
C VAL A 168 5.14 -14.13 -17.77
N TYR A 169 4.11 -13.41 -18.20
CA TYR A 169 3.12 -12.79 -17.32
C TYR A 169 1.67 -13.14 -17.70
N PRO A 170 1.29 -14.43 -17.73
CA PRO A 170 -0.01 -14.85 -18.23
C PRO A 170 -1.18 -14.22 -17.44
N ASN A 171 -1.02 -14.08 -16.13
CA ASN A 171 -2.05 -13.50 -15.26
C ASN A 171 -2.26 -12.00 -15.53
N LEU A 172 -1.18 -11.23 -15.69
CA LEU A 172 -1.27 -9.81 -16.00
C LEU A 172 -1.83 -9.58 -17.41
N LYS A 173 -1.44 -10.42 -18.38
CA LYS A 173 -2.01 -10.37 -19.73
C LYS A 173 -3.51 -10.67 -19.74
N LEU A 174 -3.95 -11.67 -18.99
CA LEU A 174 -5.37 -11.98 -18.84
C LEU A 174 -6.14 -10.83 -18.18
N LYS A 175 -5.57 -10.22 -17.13
CA LYS A 175 -6.17 -9.04 -16.50
C LYS A 175 -6.29 -7.87 -17.49
N TYR A 176 -5.23 -7.58 -18.22
CA TYR A 176 -5.21 -6.53 -19.23
C TYR A 176 -6.26 -6.78 -20.32
N ASP A 177 -6.31 -8.00 -20.87
CA ASP A 177 -7.27 -8.36 -21.91
C ASP A 177 -8.70 -8.27 -21.37
N ALA A 178 -8.93 -8.76 -20.15
CA ALA A 178 -10.23 -8.65 -19.50
C ALA A 178 -10.68 -7.20 -19.35
N LEU A 179 -9.78 -6.27 -19.05
CA LEU A 179 -10.10 -4.85 -18.86
C LEU A 179 -10.19 -4.07 -20.19
N THR A 180 -9.40 -4.44 -21.21
CA THR A 180 -9.31 -3.71 -22.48
C THR A 180 -10.26 -4.25 -23.55
N THR A 181 -10.53 -5.56 -23.55
CA THR A 181 -11.51 -6.16 -24.47
C THR A 181 -12.94 -5.99 -23.98
N MET A 182 -13.11 -5.53 -22.77
CA MET A 182 -14.40 -5.13 -22.26
C MET A 182 -14.85 -3.86 -22.96
N PRO A 183 -15.94 -3.85 -23.69
CA PRO A 183 -16.51 -2.61 -24.19
C PRO A 183 -16.84 -1.74 -22.98
N THR A 184 -16.32 -0.51 -22.99
CA THR A 184 -16.59 0.53 -21.97
C THR A 184 -18.07 0.87 -21.89
N THR A 185 -18.82 0.42 -22.85
CA THR A 185 -20.28 0.41 -22.90
C THR A 185 -20.66 -0.92 -23.56
N ILE A 186 -21.36 -1.80 -22.86
CA ILE A 186 -22.18 -2.78 -23.56
C ILE A 186 -23.15 -1.92 -24.36
N GLU A 187 -22.93 -1.87 -25.67
CA GLU A 187 -23.93 -1.25 -26.54
C GLU A 187 -25.24 -1.92 -26.18
N LYS A 188 -26.25 -1.15 -25.81
CA LYS A 188 -27.61 -1.60 -25.49
C LYS A 188 -28.26 -2.41 -26.64
N THR A 189 -27.47 -2.80 -27.63
CA THR A 189 -27.84 -3.53 -28.85
C THR A 189 -27.80 -5.04 -28.71
N MET A 190 -27.10 -5.60 -27.67
CA MET A 190 -27.17 -7.03 -27.42
C MET A 190 -28.39 -7.37 -26.57
N THR A 191 -29.20 -8.27 -27.07
CA THR A 191 -30.30 -8.82 -26.26
C THR A 191 -29.73 -9.64 -25.10
N PRO A 192 -30.45 -9.76 -23.97
CA PRO A 192 -30.03 -10.60 -22.85
C PRO A 192 -29.71 -12.05 -23.25
N ALA A 193 -30.39 -12.59 -24.26
CA ALA A 193 -30.11 -13.93 -24.78
C ALA A 193 -28.77 -14.00 -25.53
N GLN A 194 -28.41 -12.96 -26.29
CA GLN A 194 -27.10 -12.86 -26.96
C GLN A 194 -25.98 -12.72 -25.94
N LEU A 195 -26.18 -11.93 -24.89
CA LEU A 195 -25.26 -11.82 -23.76
C LEU A 195 -25.06 -13.16 -23.09
N TYR A 196 -26.14 -13.90 -22.85
CA TYR A 196 -26.09 -15.24 -22.23
C TYR A 196 -25.41 -16.27 -23.14
N ALA A 197 -25.73 -16.25 -24.45
CA ALA A 197 -25.20 -17.20 -25.43
C ALA A 197 -23.74 -16.95 -25.79
N SER A 198 -23.21 -15.74 -25.60
CA SER A 198 -21.85 -15.36 -25.98
C SER A 198 -20.76 -16.05 -25.19
N ASN A 199 -21.08 -16.74 -24.10
CA ASN A 199 -20.11 -17.25 -23.11
C ASN A 199 -19.07 -16.18 -22.67
N ASN A 200 -19.40 -14.92 -22.90
CA ASN A 200 -18.49 -13.82 -22.68
C ASN A 200 -18.72 -13.28 -21.25
N PRO A 201 -17.72 -13.35 -20.36
CA PRO A 201 -17.87 -12.85 -18.99
C PRO A 201 -18.18 -11.34 -18.93
N LEU A 202 -18.17 -10.64 -20.06
CA LEU A 202 -18.44 -9.21 -20.19
C LEU A 202 -19.89 -8.83 -19.89
N TRP A 203 -20.85 -9.71 -20.13
CA TRP A 203 -22.26 -9.47 -19.77
C TRP A 203 -22.43 -9.29 -18.25
N ALA A 204 -21.47 -9.81 -17.49
CA ALA A 204 -21.45 -9.71 -16.05
C ALA A 204 -21.24 -8.29 -15.50
N ARG A 205 -20.79 -7.35 -16.33
CA ARG A 205 -20.44 -5.99 -15.87
C ARG A 205 -21.65 -5.13 -15.48
N ASP A 206 -22.75 -5.29 -16.17
CA ASP A 206 -23.95 -4.51 -15.93
C ASP A 206 -24.83 -5.13 -14.83
N TYR A 207 -24.38 -6.24 -14.28
CA TYR A 207 -25.07 -6.97 -13.23
C TYR A 207 -24.13 -7.24 -12.07
N THR A 208 -24.62 -7.08 -10.86
CA THR A 208 -23.85 -7.49 -9.70
C THR A 208 -23.58 -9.02 -9.76
N ALA A 209 -22.50 -9.46 -9.14
CA ALA A 209 -22.16 -10.89 -9.07
C ALA A 209 -23.31 -11.74 -8.52
N GLU A 210 -24.16 -11.16 -7.69
CA GLU A 210 -25.33 -11.79 -7.10
C GLU A 210 -26.48 -11.91 -8.09
N GLN A 211 -26.75 -10.86 -8.85
CA GLN A 211 -27.74 -10.90 -9.94
C GLN A 211 -27.37 -11.97 -10.97
N ILE A 212 -26.10 -12.04 -11.36
CA ILE A 212 -25.60 -13.06 -12.27
C ILE A 212 -25.81 -14.46 -11.70
N ARG A 213 -25.38 -14.69 -10.46
CA ARG A 213 -25.49 -15.99 -9.79
C ARG A 213 -26.96 -16.40 -9.67
N TRP A 214 -27.82 -15.45 -9.34
CA TRP A 214 -29.26 -15.70 -9.22
C TRP A 214 -29.89 -16.03 -10.58
N ILE A 215 -29.57 -15.27 -11.66
CA ILE A 215 -30.03 -15.54 -13.03
C ILE A 215 -29.59 -16.94 -13.48
N LEU A 216 -28.32 -17.28 -13.33
CA LEU A 216 -27.78 -18.59 -13.69
C LEU A 216 -28.44 -19.73 -12.91
N THR A 217 -28.71 -19.54 -11.64
CA THR A 217 -29.39 -20.53 -10.80
C THR A 217 -30.82 -20.76 -11.27
N ARG A 218 -31.54 -19.69 -11.63
CA ARG A 218 -32.92 -19.78 -12.09
C ARG A 218 -33.04 -20.37 -13.49
N LEU A 219 -32.04 -20.14 -14.34
CA LEU A 219 -31.96 -20.71 -15.71
C LEU A 219 -31.44 -22.15 -15.72
N ARG A 220 -30.96 -22.69 -14.60
CA ARG A 220 -30.36 -24.04 -14.53
C ARG A 220 -31.31 -25.14 -15.05
N ASN A 221 -32.62 -24.98 -14.85
CA ASN A 221 -33.65 -25.96 -15.18
C ASN A 221 -34.68 -25.44 -16.21
N LYS A 222 -34.40 -24.28 -16.85
CA LYS A 222 -35.29 -23.71 -17.89
C LYS A 222 -34.60 -23.75 -19.26
N PRO A 223 -35.39 -23.79 -20.35
CA PRO A 223 -34.82 -23.60 -21.68
C PRO A 223 -34.02 -22.28 -21.75
N LYS A 224 -32.85 -22.30 -22.36
CA LYS A 224 -32.00 -21.15 -22.51
C LYS A 224 -32.50 -20.27 -23.68
N THR A 225 -33.68 -19.71 -23.52
CA THR A 225 -34.31 -18.82 -24.50
C THR A 225 -34.23 -17.38 -24.02
N GLU A 226 -34.36 -16.43 -24.95
CA GLU A 226 -34.39 -14.99 -24.66
C GLU A 226 -35.49 -14.65 -23.65
N GLU A 227 -36.66 -15.28 -23.82
CA GLU A 227 -37.84 -15.08 -22.98
C GLU A 227 -37.56 -15.51 -21.53
N SER A 228 -37.00 -16.71 -21.35
CA SER A 228 -36.64 -17.19 -20.00
C SER A 228 -35.55 -16.38 -19.31
N PHE A 229 -34.64 -15.78 -20.08
CA PHE A 229 -33.61 -14.88 -19.54
C PHE A 229 -34.23 -13.55 -19.13
N ASN A 230 -35.11 -12.96 -19.96
CA ASN A 230 -35.77 -11.70 -19.66
C ASN A 230 -36.68 -11.83 -18.42
N GLU A 231 -37.44 -12.90 -18.29
CA GLU A 231 -38.21 -13.20 -17.08
C GLU A 231 -37.30 -13.28 -15.82
N ALA A 232 -36.16 -13.92 -15.95
CA ALA A 232 -35.21 -14.04 -14.84
C ALA A 232 -34.58 -12.69 -14.49
N LEU A 233 -34.29 -11.87 -15.49
CA LEU A 233 -33.74 -10.53 -15.33
C LEU A 233 -34.73 -9.59 -14.66
N GLU A 234 -35.96 -9.53 -15.13
CA GLU A 234 -37.02 -8.70 -14.52
C GLU A 234 -37.22 -9.10 -13.06
N ALA A 235 -37.28 -10.39 -12.77
CA ALA A 235 -37.41 -10.90 -11.39
C ALA A 235 -36.17 -10.53 -10.53
N SER A 236 -35.00 -10.38 -11.09
CA SER A 236 -33.79 -9.94 -10.37
C SER A 236 -33.79 -8.46 -9.98
N GLN A 237 -34.44 -7.63 -10.79
CA GLN A 237 -34.53 -6.18 -10.56
C GLN A 237 -35.51 -5.79 -9.47
N VAL A 238 -36.46 -6.68 -9.16
CA VAL A 238 -37.53 -6.45 -8.16
C VAL A 238 -37.06 -6.83 -6.74
N ARG A 239 -35.90 -7.45 -6.58
CA ARG A 239 -35.49 -8.03 -5.29
C ARG A 239 -34.35 -7.25 -4.65
N THR A 240 -34.53 -6.94 -3.37
CA THR A 240 -33.51 -6.31 -2.52
C THR A 240 -32.46 -7.34 -2.13
N VAL A 241 -31.22 -7.01 -2.38
CA VAL A 241 -30.07 -7.81 -1.95
C VAL A 241 -29.79 -7.51 -0.47
N HIS A 242 -29.85 -8.55 0.37
CA HIS A 242 -29.50 -8.43 1.78
C HIS A 242 -28.20 -9.19 2.06
N THR A 243 -27.26 -8.51 2.66
CA THR A 243 -26.01 -9.15 3.15
C THR A 243 -26.11 -9.33 4.66
N ASP A 244 -25.94 -10.55 5.15
CA ASP A 244 -25.93 -10.81 6.58
C ASP A 244 -24.60 -10.35 7.23
N LYS A 245 -24.59 -10.35 8.55
CA LYS A 245 -23.41 -9.96 9.34
C LYS A 245 -22.16 -10.84 9.12
N TYR A 246 -22.28 -11.94 8.37
CA TYR A 246 -21.20 -12.85 8.03
C TYR A 246 -20.76 -12.69 6.55
N GLY A 247 -21.26 -11.66 5.85
CA GLY A 247 -20.95 -11.41 4.45
C GLY A 247 -21.67 -12.34 3.47
N ARG A 248 -22.66 -13.09 3.92
CA ARG A 248 -23.48 -13.96 3.05
C ARG A 248 -24.63 -13.17 2.48
N THR A 249 -24.74 -13.20 1.16
CA THR A 249 -25.74 -12.43 0.43
C THR A 249 -26.95 -13.28 0.11
N TYR A 250 -28.11 -12.75 0.42
CA TYR A 250 -29.42 -13.36 0.17
C TYR A 250 -30.20 -12.47 -0.78
N ILE A 251 -30.85 -13.08 -1.75
CA ILE A 251 -31.79 -12.44 -2.67
C ILE A 251 -33.17 -12.90 -2.26
N ASN A 252 -34.00 -11.97 -1.78
CA ASN A 252 -35.43 -12.25 -1.50
C ASN A 252 -36.29 -11.98 -2.72
#